data_8b0d3a28eeb65cb5b51a566a0c3cf19d
#
_entry.id   8b0d3a28eeb65cb5b51a566a0c3cf19d
#
_cell.length_a   1.000
_cell.length_b   1.000
_cell.length_c   1.000
_cell.angle_alpha   90.00
_cell.angle_beta   90.00
_cell.angle_gamma   90.00
#
_symmetry.space_group_name_H-M   'P 1'
#
loop_
_entity.id
_entity.type
_entity.pdbx_description
1 polymer ?
#
loop_
_entity_poly.entity_id
_entity_poly.type
_entity_poly.pdbx_seq_one_letter_code
_entity_poly.pdbx_strand_id
1 'polypeptide(L)'
;MSEEEENMDYEEDYANEDNIDIEADNIFEGKYEFLTKDEMDKEREKKIDEFIQYSNLPKAKAELVLMNNNWNIDILMNDWYDRMQKIQENSGIAQTPLSQKKLNEYFKKHKIPPNYCLVCETEIEPGDEICLECNHKFCSYCFKEYLKEKAKDQLTLLATKCPMQFCNFQVHSEVFKRIFANLPNEMSIYNKCLMRNFTESNADIKLCPNPKCDIIIKLPGHGMVEVKCHCGLTFCFKCLREGHRPCDCEMMQIWEDKNKSEGENTKWLIVNTKQCPNCHKYIEKNQGCNHMTCRKEAGGCGYEFCWICLGEWKPHGSSWYECKRYTPSELDKNKEKIRNNIKLELERYANYFESYQEEEKSIKYAKKLNEKIDNYKKQLESFKHQPHTEVLFLDEALRTVVECHQILKNTYIFGYYMKNSNTTSLYKHHQEMLRRNADLLHDKIEMKYLSDIMAEDNLEEFNKKFSIFKGEVLSLISATMKFKENILDEIEKHPEYIDYNMLKNASGPGSKK
;
A
#
# COMPACT_ATOMS: atom_id res chain seq x y z
N MET A 1 42.01 -25.32 64.32
CA MET A 1 40.63 -25.05 63.81
C MET A 1 40.88 -24.18 62.61
N SER A 2 40.86 -24.80 61.44
CA SER A 2 41.21 -24.28 60.15
C SER A 2 39.91 -23.81 59.43
N GLU A 3 39.88 -22.56 59.04
CA GLU A 3 38.86 -22.02 58.14
C GLU A 3 39.25 -22.40 56.70
N GLU A 4 38.41 -23.17 56.07
CA GLU A 4 38.51 -23.50 54.65
C GLU A 4 37.78 -22.39 53.88
N GLU A 5 38.55 -21.60 53.15
CA GLU A 5 38.01 -20.65 52.15
C GLU A 5 37.71 -21.45 50.88
N GLU A 6 36.41 -21.58 50.53
CA GLU A 6 35.96 -22.07 49.23
C GLU A 6 36.17 -20.98 48.18
N ASN A 7 37.18 -21.16 47.33
CA ASN A 7 37.31 -20.42 46.07
C ASN A 7 36.28 -20.94 45.07
N MET A 8 35.30 -20.10 44.76
CA MET A 8 34.44 -20.30 43.56
C MET A 8 35.13 -19.69 42.35
N ASP A 9 35.71 -20.55 41.53
CA ASP A 9 36.17 -20.21 40.18
C ASP A 9 34.96 -19.92 39.31
N TYR A 10 34.82 -18.65 38.89
CA TYR A 10 33.94 -18.29 37.79
C TYR A 10 34.70 -18.54 36.49
N GLU A 11 34.41 -19.64 35.81
CA GLU A 11 34.76 -19.84 34.42
C GLU A 11 33.97 -18.81 33.58
N GLU A 12 34.68 -17.85 33.02
CA GLU A 12 34.16 -16.98 31.97
C GLU A 12 34.03 -17.81 30.67
N ASP A 13 32.84 -18.34 30.43
CA ASP A 13 32.48 -18.87 29.12
C ASP A 13 32.42 -17.69 28.12
N TYR A 14 33.54 -17.46 27.44
CA TYR A 14 33.52 -16.72 26.17
C TYR A 14 32.76 -17.56 25.15
N ALA A 15 31.44 -17.34 25.09
CA ALA A 15 30.62 -17.84 24.03
C ALA A 15 31.05 -17.19 22.71
N ASN A 16 31.36 -18.03 21.75
CA ASN A 16 31.72 -17.75 20.39
C ASN A 16 30.83 -16.64 19.82
N GLU A 17 31.46 -15.65 19.20
CA GLU A 17 30.84 -14.76 18.22
C GLU A 17 30.45 -15.60 17.00
N ASP A 18 29.35 -16.33 17.12
CA ASP A 18 28.67 -16.87 15.97
C ASP A 18 28.11 -15.69 15.17
N ASN A 19 28.56 -15.59 13.94
CA ASN A 19 28.02 -14.75 12.91
C ASN A 19 26.48 -14.79 12.98
N ILE A 20 25.90 -13.76 13.57
CA ILE A 20 24.49 -13.47 13.37
C ILE A 20 24.41 -12.96 11.94
N ASP A 21 24.26 -13.87 10.99
CA ASP A 21 23.67 -13.57 9.71
C ASP A 21 22.34 -12.89 10.03
N ILE A 22 22.31 -11.57 9.82
CA ILE A 22 21.09 -10.76 9.89
C ILE A 22 20.24 -11.15 8.68
N GLU A 23 19.69 -12.35 8.72
CA GLU A 23 18.43 -12.65 8.07
C GLU A 23 17.32 -11.99 8.89
N ALA A 24 17.42 -10.68 9.07
CA ALA A 24 16.33 -9.84 9.53
C ALA A 24 15.36 -9.72 8.37
N ASP A 25 14.76 -10.87 8.02
CA ASP A 25 13.81 -10.79 6.96
C ASP A 25 12.81 -11.89 7.05
N ASN A 26 11.63 -11.51 6.78
CA ASN A 26 10.72 -12.37 6.09
C ASN A 26 9.78 -13.22 6.91
N ILE A 27 9.27 -12.68 8.00
CA ILE A 27 7.95 -13.12 8.50
C ILE A 27 6.91 -13.03 7.37
N PHE A 28 7.19 -12.25 6.31
CA PHE A 28 6.32 -12.08 5.13
C PHE A 28 6.79 -12.81 3.86
N GLU A 29 8.02 -13.30 3.75
CA GLU A 29 8.54 -13.95 2.53
C GLU A 29 7.85 -15.25 2.16
N GLY A 30 7.24 -15.95 3.08
CA GLY A 30 6.47 -17.15 2.79
C GLY A 30 5.00 -16.93 2.39
N LYS A 31 4.49 -15.68 2.40
CA LYS A 31 3.06 -15.41 2.24
C LYS A 31 2.66 -14.93 0.84
N TYR A 32 3.57 -14.37 0.05
CA TYR A 32 3.28 -13.91 -1.33
C TYR A 32 4.50 -14.09 -2.22
N GLU A 33 4.24 -14.17 -3.53
CA GLU A 33 5.24 -14.36 -4.57
C GLU A 33 5.20 -13.18 -5.55
N PHE A 34 6.38 -12.77 -6.04
CA PHE A 34 6.47 -11.83 -7.14
C PHE A 34 6.49 -12.61 -8.45
N LEU A 35 5.57 -12.28 -9.35
CA LEU A 35 5.52 -12.88 -10.67
C LEU A 35 6.13 -11.96 -11.70
N THR A 36 6.91 -12.54 -12.59
CA THR A 36 7.28 -11.90 -13.85
C THR A 36 6.10 -11.87 -14.80
N LYS A 37 6.18 -11.01 -15.81
CA LYS A 37 5.15 -10.93 -16.84
C LYS A 37 4.97 -12.27 -17.59
N ASP A 38 6.08 -12.97 -17.85
CA ASP A 38 6.05 -14.27 -18.53
C ASP A 38 5.40 -15.37 -17.68
N GLU A 39 5.62 -15.34 -16.37
CA GLU A 39 4.95 -16.28 -15.45
C GLU A 39 3.44 -16.01 -15.35
N MET A 40 3.05 -14.74 -15.31
CA MET A 40 1.63 -14.38 -15.36
C MET A 40 0.98 -14.77 -16.68
N ASP A 41 1.66 -14.58 -17.81
CA ASP A 41 1.16 -15.01 -19.12
C ASP A 41 0.99 -16.54 -19.16
N LYS A 42 1.89 -17.32 -18.54
CA LYS A 42 1.74 -18.78 -18.39
C LYS A 42 0.52 -19.15 -17.52
N GLU A 43 0.29 -18.44 -16.42
CA GLU A 43 -0.91 -18.68 -15.59
C GLU A 43 -2.21 -18.39 -16.37
N ARG A 44 -2.21 -17.33 -17.17
CA ARG A 44 -3.34 -17.01 -18.06
C ARG A 44 -3.55 -18.08 -19.12
N GLU A 45 -2.49 -18.50 -19.81
CA GLU A 45 -2.55 -19.56 -20.82
C GLU A 45 -3.04 -20.87 -20.21
N LYS A 46 -2.58 -21.23 -19.01
CA LYS A 46 -3.06 -22.43 -18.32
C LYS A 46 -4.58 -22.41 -18.10
N LYS A 47 -5.14 -21.28 -17.68
CA LYS A 47 -6.59 -21.13 -17.52
C LYS A 47 -7.34 -21.23 -18.86
N ILE A 48 -6.76 -20.69 -19.93
CA ILE A 48 -7.34 -20.81 -21.28
C ILE A 48 -7.35 -22.28 -21.73
N ASP A 49 -6.24 -22.99 -21.59
CA ASP A 49 -6.11 -24.39 -21.99
C ASP A 49 -7.07 -25.30 -21.19
N GLU A 50 -7.21 -25.07 -19.91
CA GLU A 50 -8.16 -25.77 -19.04
C GLU A 50 -9.61 -25.58 -19.53
N PHE A 51 -9.99 -24.32 -19.82
CA PHE A 51 -11.33 -24.04 -20.32
C PHE A 51 -11.57 -24.57 -21.74
N ILE A 52 -10.55 -24.62 -22.62
CA ILE A 52 -10.62 -25.25 -23.96
C ILE A 52 -10.95 -26.75 -23.84
N GLN A 53 -10.26 -27.45 -22.94
CA GLN A 53 -10.50 -28.88 -22.73
C GLN A 53 -11.96 -29.19 -22.33
N TYR A 54 -12.57 -28.26 -21.57
CA TYR A 54 -13.95 -28.39 -21.13
C TYR A 54 -14.98 -27.93 -22.16
N SER A 55 -14.75 -26.76 -22.78
CA SER A 55 -15.72 -26.11 -23.68
C SER A 55 -15.64 -26.52 -25.14
N ASN A 56 -14.51 -27.12 -25.55
CA ASN A 56 -14.20 -27.44 -26.94
C ASN A 56 -14.17 -26.21 -27.90
N LEU A 57 -13.98 -25.01 -27.35
CA LEU A 57 -13.88 -23.77 -28.13
C LEU A 57 -12.47 -23.57 -28.70
N PRO A 58 -12.34 -22.91 -29.87
CA PRO A 58 -11.06 -22.39 -30.32
C PRO A 58 -10.47 -21.42 -29.29
N LYS A 59 -9.12 -21.34 -29.18
CA LYS A 59 -8.39 -20.57 -28.18
C LYS A 59 -8.85 -19.10 -28.09
N ALA A 60 -9.00 -18.44 -29.24
CA ALA A 60 -9.42 -17.03 -29.28
C ALA A 60 -10.84 -16.81 -28.70
N LYS A 61 -11.75 -17.77 -28.90
CA LYS A 61 -13.09 -17.71 -28.31
C LYS A 61 -13.09 -18.02 -26.82
N ALA A 62 -12.33 -19.04 -26.42
CA ALA A 62 -12.18 -19.41 -25.02
C ALA A 62 -11.62 -18.24 -24.20
N GLU A 63 -10.61 -17.52 -24.73
CA GLU A 63 -10.06 -16.32 -24.11
C GLU A 63 -11.11 -15.21 -23.95
N LEU A 64 -11.93 -14.92 -24.98
CA LEU A 64 -13.01 -13.94 -24.90
C LEU A 64 -14.07 -14.32 -23.87
N VAL A 65 -14.44 -15.60 -23.79
CA VAL A 65 -15.39 -16.07 -22.78
C VAL A 65 -14.84 -15.87 -21.38
N LEU A 66 -13.61 -16.27 -21.13
CA LEU A 66 -12.94 -16.08 -19.84
C LEU A 66 -12.84 -14.61 -19.45
N MET A 67 -12.38 -13.75 -20.37
CA MET A 67 -12.27 -12.31 -20.16
C MET A 67 -13.59 -11.65 -19.74
N ASN A 68 -14.68 -12.01 -20.43
CA ASN A 68 -16.00 -11.44 -20.18
C ASN A 68 -16.73 -12.05 -18.97
N ASN A 69 -16.17 -13.12 -18.37
CA ASN A 69 -16.69 -13.78 -17.16
C ASN A 69 -15.67 -13.76 -16.01
N ASN A 70 -14.87 -12.71 -15.96
CA ASN A 70 -13.92 -12.44 -14.87
C ASN A 70 -12.93 -13.58 -14.59
N TRP A 71 -12.54 -14.33 -15.60
CA TRP A 71 -11.61 -15.46 -15.52
C TRP A 71 -12.00 -16.51 -14.46
N ASN A 72 -13.28 -16.55 -14.10
CA ASN A 72 -13.79 -17.50 -13.11
C ASN A 72 -14.20 -18.80 -13.79
N ILE A 73 -13.25 -19.73 -13.84
CA ILE A 73 -13.40 -21.00 -14.54
C ILE A 73 -14.45 -21.91 -13.88
N ASP A 74 -14.52 -21.89 -12.55
CA ASP A 74 -15.44 -22.75 -11.79
C ASP A 74 -16.90 -22.40 -12.07
N ILE A 75 -17.22 -21.11 -12.08
CA ILE A 75 -18.57 -20.64 -12.42
C ILE A 75 -18.89 -20.95 -13.87
N LEU A 76 -17.92 -20.73 -14.78
CA LEU A 76 -18.11 -21.02 -16.20
C LEU A 76 -18.34 -22.50 -16.46
N MET A 77 -17.59 -23.41 -15.83
CA MET A 77 -17.75 -24.85 -15.97
C MET A 77 -19.13 -25.30 -15.47
N ASN A 78 -19.58 -24.78 -14.33
CA ASN A 78 -20.90 -25.11 -13.79
C ASN A 78 -22.05 -24.65 -14.70
N ASP A 79 -21.94 -23.43 -15.25
CA ASP A 79 -23.02 -22.81 -16.03
C ASP A 79 -22.94 -23.11 -17.54
N TRP A 80 -21.83 -23.72 -18.05
CA TRP A 80 -21.55 -23.81 -19.46
C TRP A 80 -22.61 -24.56 -20.24
N TYR A 81 -22.98 -25.76 -19.82
CA TYR A 81 -23.94 -26.59 -20.56
C TYR A 81 -25.37 -26.06 -20.46
N ASP A 82 -25.75 -25.49 -19.35
CA ASP A 82 -27.11 -24.97 -19.13
C ASP A 82 -27.36 -23.63 -19.80
N ARG A 83 -26.30 -22.80 -19.94
CA ARG A 83 -26.41 -21.41 -20.39
C ARG A 83 -25.46 -21.06 -21.54
N MET A 84 -24.94 -22.07 -22.27
CA MET A 84 -23.92 -21.90 -23.30
C MET A 84 -24.25 -20.77 -24.29
N GLN A 85 -25.45 -20.77 -24.87
CA GLN A 85 -25.84 -19.79 -25.86
C GLN A 85 -25.79 -18.37 -25.29
N LYS A 86 -26.31 -18.16 -24.08
CA LYS A 86 -26.32 -16.86 -23.42
C LYS A 86 -24.90 -16.39 -23.04
N ILE A 87 -24.06 -17.30 -22.61
CA ILE A 87 -22.64 -17.01 -22.31
C ILE A 87 -21.91 -16.58 -23.58
N GLN A 88 -22.12 -17.30 -24.69
CA GLN A 88 -21.52 -16.96 -25.98
C GLN A 88 -22.01 -15.62 -26.54
N GLU A 89 -23.29 -15.34 -26.43
CA GLU A 89 -23.87 -14.06 -26.83
C GLU A 89 -23.30 -12.90 -26.00
N ASN A 90 -23.23 -13.04 -24.68
CA ASN A 90 -22.69 -12.03 -23.76
C ASN A 90 -21.18 -11.82 -23.96
N SER A 91 -20.44 -12.88 -24.29
CA SER A 91 -19.01 -12.80 -24.56
C SER A 91 -18.65 -12.33 -25.97
N GLY A 92 -19.65 -11.98 -26.78
CA GLY A 92 -19.43 -11.47 -28.13
C GLY A 92 -18.84 -12.47 -29.12
N ILE A 93 -19.06 -13.77 -28.91
CA ILE A 93 -18.66 -14.82 -29.83
C ILE A 93 -19.84 -15.45 -30.58
N ALA A 94 -21.06 -14.99 -30.33
CA ALA A 94 -22.27 -15.31 -31.05
C ALA A 94 -23.16 -14.09 -31.20
N GLN A 95 -24.01 -14.05 -32.26
CA GLN A 95 -24.99 -12.97 -32.44
C GLN A 95 -26.21 -13.21 -31.56
N THR A 96 -26.68 -12.14 -30.96
CA THR A 96 -27.99 -12.16 -30.29
C THR A 96 -29.12 -12.19 -31.33
N PRO A 97 -30.29 -12.77 -31.05
CA PRO A 97 -31.43 -12.78 -31.96
C PRO A 97 -31.85 -11.37 -32.40
N LEU A 98 -31.77 -10.39 -31.48
CA LEU A 98 -32.08 -8.99 -31.74
C LEU A 98 -31.08 -8.33 -32.70
N SER A 99 -29.77 -8.59 -32.50
CA SER A 99 -28.70 -8.11 -33.36
C SER A 99 -28.84 -8.69 -34.77
N GLN A 100 -29.11 -10.00 -34.88
CA GLN A 100 -29.31 -10.68 -36.14
C GLN A 100 -30.50 -10.11 -36.92
N LYS A 101 -31.62 -9.84 -36.24
CA LYS A 101 -32.80 -9.19 -36.86
C LYS A 101 -32.45 -7.80 -37.41
N LYS A 102 -31.79 -6.96 -36.64
CA LYS A 102 -31.39 -5.60 -37.07
C LYS A 102 -30.38 -5.63 -38.21
N LEU A 103 -29.42 -6.56 -38.22
CA LEU A 103 -28.49 -6.75 -39.32
C LEU A 103 -29.19 -7.18 -40.58
N ASN A 104 -30.14 -8.11 -40.53
CA ASN A 104 -30.93 -8.53 -41.67
C ASN A 104 -31.76 -7.39 -42.27
N GLU A 105 -32.34 -6.55 -41.42
CA GLU A 105 -33.06 -5.33 -41.84
C GLU A 105 -32.13 -4.29 -42.50
N TYR A 106 -30.92 -4.11 -41.92
CA TYR A 106 -29.91 -3.22 -42.49
C TYR A 106 -29.46 -3.67 -43.88
N PHE A 107 -29.07 -4.93 -44.07
CA PHE A 107 -28.62 -5.45 -45.37
C PHE A 107 -29.73 -5.53 -46.42
N LYS A 108 -31.00 -5.68 -46.01
CA LYS A 108 -32.14 -5.56 -46.94
C LYS A 108 -32.27 -4.14 -47.49
N LYS A 109 -31.95 -3.14 -46.66
CA LYS A 109 -32.04 -1.73 -47.05
C LYS A 109 -30.84 -1.24 -47.85
N HIS A 110 -29.63 -1.70 -47.49
CA HIS A 110 -28.37 -1.29 -48.10
C HIS A 110 -27.79 -2.47 -48.90
N LYS A 111 -27.83 -2.38 -50.22
CA LYS A 111 -27.33 -3.38 -51.13
C LYS A 111 -25.83 -3.23 -51.34
N ILE A 112 -24.99 -3.56 -50.30
CA ILE A 112 -23.55 -3.44 -50.39
C ILE A 112 -22.99 -4.73 -51.04
N PRO A 113 -22.13 -4.63 -52.08
CA PRO A 113 -21.50 -5.80 -52.70
C PRO A 113 -20.62 -6.57 -51.70
N PRO A 114 -20.47 -7.89 -51.87
CA PRO A 114 -19.80 -8.75 -50.85
C PRO A 114 -18.30 -8.50 -50.66
N ASN A 115 -17.63 -7.82 -51.58
CA ASN A 115 -16.20 -7.52 -51.54
C ASN A 115 -15.89 -6.06 -51.22
N TYR A 116 -16.86 -5.32 -50.66
CA TYR A 116 -16.69 -3.90 -50.31
C TYR A 116 -16.49 -3.74 -48.80
N CYS A 117 -15.63 -2.80 -48.44
CA CYS A 117 -15.43 -2.41 -47.05
C CYS A 117 -16.69 -1.75 -46.49
N LEU A 118 -17.19 -2.25 -45.35
CA LEU A 118 -18.38 -1.70 -44.70
C LEU A 118 -18.20 -0.32 -44.04
N VAL A 119 -16.97 0.24 -44.06
CA VAL A 119 -16.66 1.57 -43.50
C VAL A 119 -16.44 2.61 -44.58
N CYS A 120 -15.58 2.35 -45.56
CA CYS A 120 -15.27 3.29 -46.64
C CYS A 120 -16.04 3.05 -47.95
N GLU A 121 -16.78 1.93 -48.00
CA GLU A 121 -17.60 1.54 -49.18
C GLU A 121 -16.78 1.41 -50.48
N THR A 122 -15.48 1.08 -50.36
CA THR A 122 -14.61 0.80 -51.53
C THR A 122 -14.39 -0.70 -51.67
N GLU A 123 -14.04 -1.15 -52.87
CA GLU A 123 -13.69 -2.53 -53.13
C GLU A 123 -12.41 -2.92 -52.36
N ILE A 124 -12.41 -4.10 -51.74
CA ILE A 124 -11.28 -4.60 -50.98
C ILE A 124 -10.38 -5.41 -51.90
N GLU A 125 -9.12 -5.06 -51.95
CA GLU A 125 -8.11 -5.81 -52.71
C GLU A 125 -7.95 -7.22 -52.14
N PRO A 126 -7.69 -8.25 -53.01
CA PRO A 126 -7.44 -9.60 -52.55
C PRO A 126 -6.29 -9.67 -51.54
N GLY A 127 -6.56 -10.16 -50.33
CA GLY A 127 -5.58 -10.29 -49.25
C GLY A 127 -5.56 -9.11 -48.29
N ASP A 128 -6.23 -7.98 -48.58
CA ASP A 128 -6.35 -6.83 -47.67
C ASP A 128 -7.59 -6.89 -46.77
N GLU A 129 -8.34 -7.99 -46.83
CA GLU A 129 -9.55 -8.13 -46.02
C GLU A 129 -9.27 -8.48 -44.57
N ILE A 130 -9.98 -7.81 -43.67
CA ILE A 130 -10.13 -8.17 -42.26
C ILE A 130 -11.58 -8.60 -42.06
N CYS A 131 -11.75 -9.84 -41.64
CA CYS A 131 -13.05 -10.42 -41.38
C CYS A 131 -13.04 -11.12 -40.03
N LEU A 132 -14.00 -10.79 -39.18
CA LEU A 132 -14.28 -11.57 -37.97
C LEU A 132 -15.23 -12.73 -38.31
N GLU A 133 -15.48 -13.60 -37.35
CA GLU A 133 -16.41 -14.71 -37.54
C GLU A 133 -17.86 -14.30 -37.84
N CYS A 134 -18.19 -13.04 -37.67
CA CYS A 134 -19.47 -12.47 -38.10
C CYS A 134 -19.59 -12.25 -39.62
N ASN A 135 -18.54 -12.55 -40.37
CA ASN A 135 -18.44 -12.42 -41.83
C ASN A 135 -18.62 -10.97 -42.35
N HIS A 136 -18.47 -9.96 -41.51
CA HIS A 136 -18.40 -8.57 -41.95
C HIS A 136 -16.99 -8.22 -42.39
N LYS A 137 -16.87 -7.71 -43.64
CA LYS A 137 -15.59 -7.43 -44.28
C LYS A 137 -15.20 -5.98 -44.19
N PHE A 138 -13.93 -5.73 -43.91
CA PHE A 138 -13.33 -4.41 -43.82
C PHE A 138 -11.95 -4.42 -44.49
N CYS A 139 -11.53 -3.32 -45.09
CA CYS A 139 -10.14 -3.19 -45.50
C CYS A 139 -9.22 -3.01 -44.27
N SER A 140 -7.98 -3.44 -44.40
CA SER A 140 -6.98 -3.38 -43.32
C SER A 140 -6.79 -1.95 -42.80
N TYR A 141 -6.82 -0.94 -43.68
CA TYR A 141 -6.66 0.46 -43.31
C TYR A 141 -7.81 0.93 -42.38
N CYS A 142 -9.07 0.75 -42.77
CA CYS A 142 -10.20 1.18 -41.96
C CYS A 142 -10.24 0.47 -40.60
N PHE A 143 -9.97 -0.83 -40.61
CA PHE A 143 -9.97 -1.61 -39.38
C PHE A 143 -8.82 -1.20 -38.44
N LYS A 144 -7.65 -0.92 -39.01
CA LYS A 144 -6.50 -0.41 -38.24
C LYS A 144 -6.79 0.93 -37.59
N GLU A 145 -7.33 1.90 -38.34
CA GLU A 145 -7.65 3.22 -37.79
C GLU A 145 -8.77 3.12 -36.73
N TYR A 146 -9.75 2.24 -36.94
CA TYR A 146 -10.76 1.95 -35.94
C TYR A 146 -10.17 1.43 -34.63
N LEU A 147 -9.23 0.45 -34.67
CA LEU A 147 -8.59 -0.07 -33.46
C LEU A 147 -7.65 0.93 -32.79
N LYS A 148 -6.96 1.78 -33.57
CA LYS A 148 -6.16 2.88 -33.00
C LYS A 148 -7.03 3.86 -32.22
N GLU A 149 -8.18 4.21 -32.77
CA GLU A 149 -9.11 5.11 -32.04
C GLU A 149 -9.61 4.45 -30.75
N LYS A 150 -9.92 3.16 -30.80
CA LYS A 150 -10.29 2.39 -29.60
C LYS A 150 -9.16 2.29 -28.57
N ALA A 151 -7.88 2.22 -29.01
CA ALA A 151 -6.74 2.15 -28.12
C ALA A 151 -6.51 3.44 -27.28
N LYS A 152 -7.14 4.56 -27.66
CA LYS A 152 -7.12 5.79 -26.84
C LYS A 152 -7.95 5.63 -25.56
N ASP A 153 -8.99 4.79 -25.58
CA ASP A 153 -9.78 4.46 -24.41
C ASP A 153 -9.40 3.06 -23.88
N GLN A 154 -8.47 3.05 -22.93
CA GLN A 154 -7.95 1.83 -22.33
C GLN A 154 -9.02 1.02 -21.56
N LEU A 155 -10.09 1.65 -21.09
CA LEU A 155 -11.13 0.96 -20.32
C LEU A 155 -12.01 0.09 -21.19
N THR A 156 -12.27 0.50 -22.42
CA THR A 156 -13.17 -0.21 -23.35
C THR A 156 -12.45 -0.97 -24.45
N LEU A 157 -11.11 -0.87 -24.53
CA LEU A 157 -10.31 -1.48 -25.60
C LEU A 157 -10.58 -2.99 -25.77
N LEU A 158 -10.53 -3.74 -24.67
CA LEU A 158 -10.75 -5.18 -24.71
C LEU A 158 -12.20 -5.57 -25.06
N ALA A 159 -13.16 -4.71 -24.81
CA ALA A 159 -14.57 -4.88 -25.15
C ALA A 159 -14.92 -4.38 -26.56
N THR A 160 -13.90 -4.07 -27.38
CA THR A 160 -14.11 -3.59 -28.76
C THR A 160 -14.85 -4.61 -29.61
N LYS A 161 -15.93 -4.16 -30.25
CA LYS A 161 -16.75 -4.99 -31.12
C LYS A 161 -16.45 -4.75 -32.60
N CYS A 162 -17.00 -5.60 -33.44
CA CYS A 162 -17.01 -5.39 -34.89
C CYS A 162 -17.50 -4.00 -35.24
N PRO A 163 -16.85 -3.26 -36.18
CA PRO A 163 -17.26 -1.91 -36.57
C PRO A 163 -18.67 -1.84 -37.20
N MET A 164 -19.20 -2.99 -37.65
CA MET A 164 -20.55 -3.04 -38.26
C MET A 164 -21.63 -2.69 -37.24
N GLN A 165 -22.48 -1.75 -37.59
CA GLN A 165 -23.62 -1.34 -36.76
C GLN A 165 -24.51 -2.55 -36.41
N PHE A 166 -24.91 -2.67 -35.16
CA PHE A 166 -25.71 -3.78 -34.60
C PHE A 166 -24.99 -5.12 -34.49
N CYS A 167 -23.71 -5.24 -34.87
CA CYS A 167 -22.94 -6.46 -34.64
C CYS A 167 -22.39 -6.50 -33.21
N ASN A 168 -22.60 -7.61 -32.52
CA ASN A 168 -22.10 -7.77 -31.15
C ASN A 168 -20.86 -8.67 -31.05
N PHE A 169 -20.32 -9.16 -32.18
CA PHE A 169 -19.06 -9.90 -32.16
C PHE A 169 -17.91 -9.03 -31.65
N GLN A 170 -17.17 -9.55 -30.69
CA GLN A 170 -16.01 -8.89 -30.09
C GLN A 170 -14.75 -9.21 -30.88
N VAL A 171 -13.82 -8.26 -30.94
CA VAL A 171 -12.52 -8.45 -31.57
C VAL A 171 -11.63 -9.29 -30.64
N HIS A 172 -11.16 -10.44 -31.13
CA HIS A 172 -10.33 -11.34 -30.34
C HIS A 172 -8.83 -11.01 -30.41
N SER A 173 -8.05 -11.56 -29.51
CA SER A 173 -6.62 -11.27 -29.32
C SER A 173 -5.75 -11.43 -30.57
N GLU A 174 -6.04 -12.40 -31.41
CA GLU A 174 -5.27 -12.64 -32.65
C GLU A 174 -5.39 -11.49 -33.63
N VAL A 175 -6.56 -10.84 -33.72
CA VAL A 175 -6.78 -9.68 -34.59
C VAL A 175 -6.02 -8.47 -34.04
N PHE A 176 -6.05 -8.21 -32.73
CA PHE A 176 -5.24 -7.16 -32.12
C PHE A 176 -3.75 -7.39 -32.37
N LYS A 177 -3.25 -8.61 -32.15
CA LYS A 177 -1.84 -8.95 -32.39
C LYS A 177 -1.44 -8.75 -33.85
N ARG A 178 -2.30 -9.15 -34.81
CA ARG A 178 -2.05 -8.98 -36.24
C ARG A 178 -2.02 -7.48 -36.64
N ILE A 179 -2.98 -6.69 -36.19
CA ILE A 179 -3.10 -5.28 -36.58
C ILE A 179 -2.04 -4.42 -35.89
N PHE A 180 -1.75 -4.69 -34.62
CA PHE A 180 -0.79 -3.92 -33.81
C PHE A 180 0.66 -4.42 -33.96
N ALA A 181 0.93 -5.45 -34.77
CA ALA A 181 2.28 -6.01 -34.95
C ALA A 181 3.33 -4.94 -35.28
N ASN A 182 2.97 -3.96 -36.11
CA ASN A 182 3.83 -2.83 -36.50
C ASN A 182 3.49 -1.52 -35.76
N LEU A 183 2.82 -1.60 -34.63
CA LEU A 183 2.37 -0.46 -33.82
C LEU A 183 2.76 -0.70 -32.34
N PRO A 184 4.04 -0.46 -31.97
CA PRO A 184 4.55 -0.86 -30.65
C PRO A 184 3.84 -0.14 -29.47
N ASN A 185 3.40 1.11 -29.66
CA ASN A 185 2.67 1.85 -28.62
C ASN A 185 1.29 1.22 -28.35
N GLU A 186 0.52 0.96 -29.42
CA GLU A 186 -0.81 0.36 -29.33
C GLU A 186 -0.73 -1.09 -28.82
N MET A 187 0.28 -1.85 -29.22
CA MET A 187 0.54 -3.18 -28.69
C MET A 187 0.87 -3.14 -27.20
N SER A 188 1.67 -2.17 -26.76
CA SER A 188 1.98 -1.96 -25.34
C SER A 188 0.71 -1.66 -24.53
N ILE A 189 -0.15 -0.77 -25.04
CA ILE A 189 -1.43 -0.43 -24.43
C ILE A 189 -2.33 -1.68 -24.34
N TYR A 190 -2.47 -2.43 -25.44
CA TYR A 190 -3.26 -3.66 -25.48
C TYR A 190 -2.79 -4.68 -24.43
N ASN A 191 -1.47 -4.93 -24.37
CA ASN A 191 -0.89 -5.87 -23.42
C ASN A 191 -1.11 -5.42 -21.96
N LYS A 192 -1.02 -4.11 -21.68
CA LYS A 192 -1.32 -3.56 -20.34
C LYS A 192 -2.80 -3.74 -19.98
N CYS A 193 -3.71 -3.50 -20.92
CA CYS A 193 -5.14 -3.71 -20.69
C CYS A 193 -5.45 -5.20 -20.43
N LEU A 194 -4.85 -6.10 -21.20
CA LEU A 194 -5.04 -7.55 -21.04
C LEU A 194 -4.51 -8.04 -19.69
N MET A 195 -3.32 -7.59 -19.31
CA MET A 195 -2.72 -7.88 -18.00
C MET A 195 -3.61 -7.38 -16.85
N ARG A 196 -4.09 -6.12 -16.96
CA ARG A 196 -4.98 -5.54 -15.95
C ARG A 196 -6.29 -6.33 -15.83
N ASN A 197 -6.93 -6.67 -16.95
CA ASN A 197 -8.16 -7.45 -16.94
C ASN A 197 -7.99 -8.80 -16.25
N PHE A 198 -6.87 -9.49 -16.51
CA PHE A 198 -6.57 -10.76 -15.85
C PHE A 198 -6.30 -10.60 -14.35
N THR A 199 -5.50 -9.62 -13.97
CA THR A 199 -5.14 -9.39 -12.54
C THR A 199 -6.31 -8.86 -11.72
N GLU A 200 -7.12 -7.95 -12.25
CA GLU A 200 -8.30 -7.42 -11.56
C GLU A 200 -9.39 -8.49 -11.34
N SER A 201 -9.45 -9.47 -12.23
CA SER A 201 -10.40 -10.58 -12.15
C SER A 201 -9.94 -11.74 -11.24
N ASN A 202 -8.68 -11.78 -10.86
CA ASN A 202 -8.14 -12.79 -9.95
C ASN A 202 -7.95 -12.23 -8.55
N ALA A 203 -8.57 -12.88 -7.56
CA ALA A 203 -8.44 -12.46 -6.16
C ALA A 203 -7.00 -12.61 -5.65
N ASP A 204 -6.29 -13.63 -6.14
CA ASP A 204 -4.97 -14.03 -5.67
C ASP A 204 -3.81 -13.38 -6.43
N ILE A 205 -4.09 -12.60 -7.49
CA ILE A 205 -3.06 -11.93 -8.30
C ILE A 205 -3.39 -10.45 -8.42
N LYS A 206 -2.44 -9.59 -8.08
CA LYS A 206 -2.63 -8.13 -8.20
C LYS A 206 -1.38 -7.43 -8.70
N LEU A 207 -1.60 -6.30 -9.36
CA LEU A 207 -0.53 -5.37 -9.72
C LEU A 207 -0.16 -4.47 -8.54
N CYS A 208 1.11 -4.10 -8.46
CA CYS A 208 1.53 -3.03 -7.54
C CYS A 208 0.74 -1.74 -7.84
N PRO A 209 0.13 -1.09 -6.84
CA PRO A 209 -0.66 0.11 -7.06
C PRO A 209 0.17 1.36 -7.44
N ASN A 210 1.51 1.28 -7.40
CA ASN A 210 2.38 2.35 -7.89
C ASN A 210 2.32 2.42 -9.43
N PRO A 211 1.85 3.55 -10.04
CA PRO A 211 1.69 3.66 -11.48
C PRO A 211 2.98 3.47 -12.31
N LYS A 212 4.15 3.59 -11.65
CA LYS A 212 5.46 3.41 -12.28
C LYS A 212 6.05 2.01 -12.08
N CYS A 213 5.28 1.09 -11.48
CA CYS A 213 5.73 -0.24 -11.14
C CYS A 213 4.84 -1.28 -11.84
N ASP A 214 5.47 -2.18 -12.59
CA ASP A 214 4.78 -3.25 -13.34
C ASP A 214 4.92 -4.62 -12.62
N ILE A 215 5.28 -4.62 -11.32
CA ILE A 215 5.44 -5.85 -10.54
C ILE A 215 4.07 -6.46 -10.24
N ILE A 216 3.96 -7.76 -10.47
CA ILE A 216 2.78 -8.57 -10.22
C ILE A 216 3.01 -9.37 -8.94
N ILE A 217 2.02 -9.42 -8.08
CA ILE A 217 2.08 -10.13 -6.81
C ILE A 217 1.01 -11.22 -6.80
N LYS A 218 1.40 -12.44 -6.46
CA LYS A 218 0.51 -13.57 -6.23
C LYS A 218 0.51 -13.91 -4.75
N LEU A 219 -0.67 -13.97 -4.15
CA LEU A 219 -0.88 -14.35 -2.76
C LEU A 219 -1.65 -15.67 -2.73
N PRO A 220 -1.02 -16.81 -2.42
CA PRO A 220 -1.72 -18.06 -2.26
C PRO A 220 -2.55 -18.04 -0.97
N GLY A 221 -3.86 -17.88 -1.09
CA GLY A 221 -4.81 -17.90 0.02
C GLY A 221 -5.45 -16.55 0.36
N HIS A 222 -6.56 -16.62 1.10
CA HIS A 222 -7.34 -15.44 1.49
C HIS A 222 -6.84 -14.90 2.84
N GLY A 223 -6.14 -13.77 2.83
CA GLY A 223 -5.68 -13.12 4.05
C GLY A 223 -5.46 -11.61 3.86
N MET A 224 -5.49 -10.88 4.97
CA MET A 224 -4.99 -9.51 5.01
C MET A 224 -3.47 -9.56 5.08
N VAL A 225 -2.80 -9.32 3.97
CA VAL A 225 -1.35 -9.33 3.89
C VAL A 225 -0.87 -7.97 3.43
N GLU A 226 0.09 -7.41 4.14
CA GLU A 226 0.85 -6.26 3.64
C GLU A 226 1.97 -6.76 2.73
N VAL A 227 2.04 -6.15 1.57
CA VAL A 227 3.06 -6.45 0.56
C VAL A 227 4.07 -5.31 0.55
N LYS A 228 5.35 -5.66 0.71
CA LYS A 228 6.47 -4.76 0.45
C LYS A 228 6.97 -4.99 -0.97
N CYS A 229 6.60 -4.09 -1.88
CA CYS A 229 7.01 -4.19 -3.27
C CYS A 229 8.47 -3.76 -3.45
N HIS A 230 9.19 -4.36 -4.42
CA HIS A 230 10.56 -3.97 -4.78
C HIS A 230 10.69 -2.48 -5.16
N CYS A 231 9.61 -1.81 -5.56
CA CYS A 231 9.63 -0.35 -5.78
C CYS A 231 9.62 0.49 -4.50
N GLY A 232 9.65 -0.15 -3.31
CA GLY A 232 9.63 0.51 -2.00
C GLY A 232 8.23 0.84 -1.46
N LEU A 233 7.15 0.55 -2.22
CA LEU A 233 5.79 0.78 -1.75
C LEU A 233 5.31 -0.38 -0.87
N THR A 234 4.83 -0.08 0.33
CA THR A 234 4.13 -1.03 1.20
C THR A 234 2.63 -0.79 1.09
N PHE A 235 1.85 -1.83 0.77
CA PHE A 235 0.41 -1.72 0.57
C PHE A 235 -0.34 -2.97 1.02
N CYS A 236 -1.63 -2.81 1.30
CA CYS A 236 -2.50 -3.93 1.63
C CYS A 236 -2.92 -4.66 0.35
N PHE A 237 -2.66 -5.96 0.27
CA PHE A 237 -3.03 -6.78 -0.90
C PHE A 237 -4.55 -6.79 -1.13
N LYS A 238 -5.36 -6.78 -0.07
CA LYS A 238 -6.83 -6.85 -0.18
C LYS A 238 -7.42 -5.58 -0.82
N CYS A 239 -7.05 -4.39 -0.32
CA CYS A 239 -7.67 -3.12 -0.75
C CYS A 239 -6.78 -2.24 -1.63
N LEU A 240 -5.52 -2.61 -1.87
CA LEU A 240 -4.50 -1.90 -2.65
C LEU A 240 -4.15 -0.48 -2.13
N ARG A 241 -4.62 -0.10 -0.95
CA ARG A 241 -4.23 1.15 -0.28
C ARG A 241 -2.89 0.99 0.42
N GLU A 242 -2.32 2.11 0.88
CA GLU A 242 -1.13 2.11 1.74
C GLU A 242 -1.28 1.08 2.87
N GLY A 243 -0.20 0.42 3.25
CA GLY A 243 -0.18 -0.55 4.33
C GLY A 243 -0.82 0.00 5.59
N HIS A 244 -1.71 -0.77 6.21
CA HIS A 244 -2.52 -0.28 7.32
C HIS A 244 -2.59 -1.25 8.51
N ARG A 245 -1.65 -2.23 8.60
CA ARG A 245 -1.53 -3.03 9.82
C ARG A 245 -1.27 -2.12 11.03
N PRO A 246 -1.88 -2.42 12.19
CA PRO A 246 -2.70 -3.58 12.53
C PRO A 246 -4.20 -3.45 12.20
N CYS A 247 -4.64 -2.34 11.61
CA CYS A 247 -6.05 -2.12 11.26
C CYS A 247 -6.49 -3.03 10.11
N ASP A 248 -7.73 -3.50 10.13
CA ASP A 248 -8.35 -4.12 8.97
C ASP A 248 -8.85 -3.09 7.94
N CYS A 249 -9.24 -3.56 6.75
CA CYS A 249 -9.69 -2.67 5.67
C CYS A 249 -10.99 -1.93 6.02
N GLU A 250 -11.86 -2.54 6.83
CA GLU A 250 -13.14 -1.95 7.27
C GLU A 250 -12.89 -0.83 8.28
N MET A 251 -12.04 -1.08 9.27
CA MET A 251 -11.63 -0.08 10.27
C MET A 251 -11.01 1.15 9.61
N MET A 252 -10.12 0.94 8.63
CA MET A 252 -9.52 2.02 7.86
C MET A 252 -10.56 2.83 7.09
N GLN A 253 -11.52 2.17 6.44
CA GLN A 253 -12.58 2.84 5.71
C GLN A 253 -13.45 3.70 6.64
N ILE A 254 -13.85 3.14 7.77
CA ILE A 254 -14.66 3.85 8.79
C ILE A 254 -13.89 5.07 9.32
N TRP A 255 -12.59 4.91 9.58
CA TRP A 255 -11.74 6.01 10.03
C TRP A 255 -11.63 7.13 9.00
N GLU A 256 -11.38 6.79 7.73
CA GLU A 256 -11.32 7.76 6.63
C GLU A 256 -12.64 8.50 6.42
N ASP A 257 -13.77 7.78 6.47
CA ASP A 257 -15.10 8.37 6.31
C ASP A 257 -15.45 9.30 7.48
N LYS A 258 -15.08 8.91 8.70
CA LYS A 258 -15.19 9.79 9.88
C LYS A 258 -14.37 11.06 9.71
N ASN A 259 -13.14 10.95 9.22
CA ASN A 259 -12.26 12.10 8.98
C ASN A 259 -12.80 13.06 7.91
N LYS A 260 -13.52 12.57 6.91
CA LYS A 260 -14.14 13.40 5.86
C LYS A 260 -15.40 14.12 6.34
N SER A 261 -16.16 13.52 7.25
CA SER A 261 -17.47 14.00 7.69
C SER A 261 -17.42 15.16 8.69
N GLU A 262 -16.33 15.26 9.46
CA GLU A 262 -16.18 16.33 10.46
C GLU A 262 -15.36 17.50 9.89
N GLY A 263 -16.00 18.61 9.66
CA GLY A 263 -15.55 19.80 8.92
C GLY A 263 -14.06 20.17 9.02
N GLU A 264 -13.42 20.31 7.88
CA GLU A 264 -11.97 20.46 7.69
C GLU A 264 -11.32 21.65 8.44
N ASN A 265 -12.02 22.75 8.62
CA ASN A 265 -11.44 23.97 9.17
C ASN A 265 -11.23 23.94 10.69
N THR A 266 -12.15 23.36 11.44
CA THR A 266 -12.03 23.28 12.92
C THR A 266 -10.97 22.25 13.31
N LYS A 267 -10.85 21.17 12.56
CA LYS A 267 -9.86 20.13 12.77
C LYS A 267 -8.44 20.61 12.47
N TRP A 268 -8.26 21.39 11.41
CA TRP A 268 -6.95 21.91 11.04
C TRP A 268 -6.35 22.78 12.14
N LEU A 269 -7.16 23.66 12.73
CA LEU A 269 -6.74 24.53 13.85
C LEU A 269 -6.38 23.70 15.10
N ILE A 270 -7.20 22.71 15.47
CA ILE A 270 -6.98 21.88 16.66
C ILE A 270 -5.74 21.00 16.50
N VAL A 271 -5.53 20.46 15.29
CA VAL A 271 -4.47 19.47 15.00
C VAL A 271 -3.12 20.11 14.73
N ASN A 272 -3.10 21.25 14.03
CA ASN A 272 -1.84 21.84 13.56
C ASN A 272 -1.25 22.89 14.52
N THR A 273 -2.00 23.37 15.49
CA THR A 273 -1.51 24.38 16.43
C THR A 273 -1.80 24.00 17.87
N LYS A 274 -0.84 24.24 18.75
CA LYS A 274 -1.04 24.21 20.21
C LYS A 274 -0.60 25.53 20.83
N GLN A 275 -1.26 25.90 21.92
CA GLN A 275 -0.84 27.07 22.66
C GLN A 275 0.41 26.80 23.50
N CYS A 276 1.38 27.69 23.45
CA CYS A 276 2.51 27.65 24.37
C CYS A 276 1.99 27.66 25.83
N PRO A 277 2.41 26.70 26.67
CA PRO A 277 1.93 26.62 28.04
C PRO A 277 2.24 27.87 28.87
N ASN A 278 3.28 28.64 28.49
CA ASN A 278 3.75 29.81 29.22
C ASN A 278 3.13 31.13 28.70
N CYS A 279 3.10 31.37 27.41
CA CYS A 279 2.64 32.64 26.83
C CYS A 279 1.39 32.55 25.97
N HIS A 280 0.77 31.36 25.85
CA HIS A 280 -0.47 31.08 25.12
C HIS A 280 -0.45 31.41 23.62
N LYS A 281 0.74 31.67 23.03
CA LYS A 281 0.88 31.85 21.59
C LYS A 281 0.66 30.53 20.88
N TYR A 282 -0.08 30.54 19.80
CA TYR A 282 -0.28 29.35 18.95
C TYR A 282 1.04 29.01 18.23
N ILE A 283 1.42 27.77 18.33
CA ILE A 283 2.65 27.20 17.74
C ILE A 283 2.24 26.07 16.82
N GLU A 284 2.76 26.08 15.60
CA GLU A 284 2.60 25.00 14.64
C GLU A 284 3.78 24.01 14.77
N LYS A 285 3.47 22.71 14.69
CA LYS A 285 4.51 21.66 14.69
C LYS A 285 5.11 21.53 13.29
N ASN A 286 6.30 22.07 13.11
CA ASN A 286 6.96 22.05 11.80
C ASN A 286 7.84 20.84 11.54
N GLN A 287 8.14 20.02 12.56
CA GLN A 287 9.05 18.88 12.49
C GLN A 287 8.49 17.68 13.26
N GLY A 288 8.95 16.48 12.97
CA GLY A 288 8.47 15.23 13.59
C GLY A 288 8.73 15.11 15.11
N CYS A 289 9.65 15.90 15.68
CA CYS A 289 10.06 15.82 17.08
C CYS A 289 9.01 16.38 18.04
N ASN A 290 8.83 15.74 19.20
CA ASN A 290 7.93 16.20 20.27
C ASN A 290 8.54 17.27 21.17
N HIS A 291 9.83 17.55 21.07
CA HIS A 291 10.49 18.68 21.73
C HIS A 291 10.17 19.99 21.02
N MET A 292 9.46 20.87 21.68
CA MET A 292 9.02 22.15 21.12
C MET A 292 9.62 23.32 21.87
N THR A 293 10.08 24.31 21.11
CA THR A 293 10.57 25.59 21.64
C THR A 293 9.68 26.73 21.12
N CYS A 294 9.13 27.50 22.00
CA CYS A 294 8.42 28.75 21.66
C CYS A 294 9.41 29.81 21.19
N ARG A 295 9.74 29.79 19.88
CA ARG A 295 10.86 30.56 19.29
C ARG A 295 10.70 32.08 19.51
N LYS A 296 11.75 32.72 20.05
CA LYS A 296 11.79 34.18 20.28
C LYS A 296 11.77 34.97 18.98
N GLU A 297 12.41 34.46 17.92
CA GLU A 297 12.44 35.07 16.58
C GLU A 297 11.04 35.15 15.95
N ALA A 298 10.15 34.24 16.32
CA ALA A 298 8.74 34.27 15.91
C ALA A 298 7.86 35.02 16.92
N GLY A 299 8.44 35.81 17.84
CA GLY A 299 7.72 36.57 18.89
C GLY A 299 7.20 35.66 20.02
N GLY A 300 7.82 34.52 20.24
CA GLY A 300 7.54 33.62 21.36
C GLY A 300 8.35 33.93 22.59
N CYS A 301 8.17 33.15 23.68
CA CYS A 301 8.78 33.37 24.98
C CYS A 301 10.07 32.57 25.25
N GLY A 302 10.48 31.68 24.36
CA GLY A 302 11.64 30.81 24.54
C GLY A 302 11.38 29.58 25.41
N TYR A 303 10.13 29.31 25.82
CA TYR A 303 9.77 28.16 26.65
C TYR A 303 9.89 26.84 25.89
N GLU A 304 10.54 25.85 26.50
CA GLU A 304 10.70 24.53 25.96
C GLU A 304 9.71 23.56 26.61
N PHE A 305 8.95 22.82 25.78
CA PHE A 305 7.88 21.96 26.26
C PHE A 305 7.68 20.73 25.37
N CYS A 306 7.05 19.71 25.91
CA CYS A 306 6.64 18.54 25.15
C CYS A 306 5.35 18.84 24.38
N TRP A 307 5.35 18.59 23.08
CA TRP A 307 4.17 18.76 22.22
C TRP A 307 2.95 17.95 22.68
N ILE A 308 3.17 16.76 23.26
CA ILE A 308 2.09 15.86 23.65
C ILE A 308 1.45 16.30 24.97
N CYS A 309 2.23 16.38 26.05
CA CYS A 309 1.70 16.65 27.39
C CYS A 309 1.69 18.13 27.77
N LEU A 310 2.27 19.01 26.96
CA LEU A 310 2.45 20.44 27.22
C LEU A 310 3.26 20.77 28.48
N GLY A 311 3.83 19.78 29.16
CA GLY A 311 4.70 19.95 30.31
C GLY A 311 6.08 20.50 29.92
N GLU A 312 6.80 21.07 30.91
CA GLU A 312 8.18 21.54 30.73
C GLU A 312 9.07 20.42 30.20
N TRP A 313 9.97 20.75 29.25
CA TRP A 313 10.80 19.76 28.60
C TRP A 313 11.88 19.14 29.49
N LYS A 314 12.49 19.94 30.38
CA LYS A 314 13.58 19.48 31.25
C LYS A 314 13.29 18.23 32.05
N PRO A 315 12.10 18.03 32.66
CA PRO A 315 11.77 16.78 33.35
C PRO A 315 11.64 15.59 32.44
N HIS A 316 11.48 15.79 31.13
CA HIS A 316 11.37 14.72 30.14
C HIS A 316 12.72 14.16 29.70
N GLY A 317 13.86 14.74 30.12
CA GLY A 317 15.20 14.39 29.64
C GLY A 317 15.60 12.92 29.79
N SER A 318 15.25 12.27 30.90
CA SER A 318 15.46 10.81 31.11
C SER A 318 14.15 10.02 31.23
N SER A 319 13.02 10.71 31.39
CA SER A 319 11.68 10.12 31.59
C SER A 319 10.71 10.57 30.51
N TRP A 320 11.13 10.63 29.28
CA TRP A 320 10.38 11.08 28.10
C TRP A 320 9.05 10.35 27.87
N TYR A 321 8.81 9.29 28.63
CA TYR A 321 7.79 8.28 28.41
C TYR A 321 6.52 8.49 29.20
N GLU A 322 6.52 9.41 30.15
CA GLU A 322 5.37 9.75 31.00
C GLU A 322 4.51 10.88 30.42
N CYS A 323 4.59 11.13 29.12
CA CYS A 323 3.70 12.09 28.48
C CYS A 323 2.25 11.68 28.68
N LYS A 324 1.41 12.62 29.06
CA LYS A 324 -0.04 12.41 29.21
C LYS A 324 -0.59 11.83 27.92
N ARG A 325 -1.00 10.55 27.98
CA ARG A 325 -1.82 9.93 26.96
C ARG A 325 -3.27 10.01 27.36
N TYR A 326 -4.10 9.97 26.36
CA TYR A 326 -5.48 9.65 26.61
C TYR A 326 -5.55 8.27 27.30
N THR A 327 -5.93 8.28 28.61
CA THR A 327 -6.21 7.06 29.36
C THR A 327 -7.71 6.94 29.53
N PRO A 328 -8.34 5.86 29.08
CA PRO A 328 -9.76 5.66 29.24
C PRO A 328 -10.27 5.77 30.68
N SER A 329 -9.42 5.46 31.65
CA SER A 329 -9.74 5.56 33.08
C SER A 329 -9.99 7.00 33.58
N GLU A 330 -9.48 8.03 32.91
CA GLU A 330 -9.75 9.43 33.26
C GLU A 330 -11.13 9.89 32.79
N LEU A 331 -11.64 9.27 31.74
CA LEU A 331 -12.98 9.53 31.20
C LEU A 331 -14.10 8.84 31.98
N ASP A 332 -13.83 7.63 32.50
CA ASP A 332 -14.83 6.87 33.26
C ASP A 332 -15.18 7.50 34.62
N LYS A 333 -14.36 8.39 35.13
CA LYS A 333 -14.60 9.11 36.40
C LYS A 333 -15.68 10.17 36.31
N ASN A 334 -16.05 10.59 35.10
CA ASN A 334 -17.06 11.64 34.88
C ASN A 334 -18.36 11.08 34.29
N LYS A 335 -18.97 10.08 34.91
CA LYS A 335 -20.24 9.45 34.49
C LYS A 335 -21.47 10.33 34.70
N GLU A 336 -21.41 11.60 34.40
CA GLU A 336 -22.61 12.45 34.43
C GLU A 336 -23.10 12.81 33.02
N LYS A 337 -24.26 12.22 32.65
CA LYS A 337 -25.24 12.60 31.62
C LYS A 337 -24.75 12.52 30.14
N ILE A 338 -25.69 12.12 29.28
CA ILE A 338 -25.56 11.96 27.81
C ILE A 338 -24.78 13.11 27.12
N ARG A 339 -24.87 14.34 27.61
CA ARG A 339 -24.09 15.49 27.14
C ARG A 339 -22.58 15.33 27.37
N ASN A 340 -22.18 14.72 28.46
CA ASN A 340 -20.78 14.49 28.78
C ASN A 340 -20.19 13.35 27.93
N ASN A 341 -21.02 12.32 27.58
CA ASN A 341 -20.54 11.22 26.76
C ASN A 341 -20.15 11.69 25.34
N ILE A 342 -20.93 12.57 24.72
CA ILE A 342 -20.61 13.10 23.38
C ILE A 342 -19.33 13.95 23.45
N LYS A 343 -19.17 14.77 24.49
CA LYS A 343 -17.96 15.56 24.70
C LYS A 343 -16.74 14.68 24.90
N LEU A 344 -16.86 13.64 25.70
CA LEU A 344 -15.81 12.66 25.98
C LEU A 344 -15.40 11.88 24.71
N GLU A 345 -16.38 11.52 23.88
CA GLU A 345 -16.11 10.86 22.59
C GLU A 345 -15.36 11.77 21.63
N LEU A 346 -15.74 13.04 21.54
CA LEU A 346 -15.05 14.04 20.73
C LEU A 346 -13.61 14.30 21.25
N GLU A 347 -13.41 14.39 22.55
CA GLU A 347 -12.08 14.52 23.16
C GLU A 347 -11.22 13.27 22.88
N ARG A 348 -11.82 12.08 22.98
CA ARG A 348 -11.16 10.83 22.62
C ARG A 348 -10.70 10.86 21.15
N TYR A 349 -11.62 11.17 20.25
CA TYR A 349 -11.32 11.26 18.83
C TYR A 349 -10.21 12.26 18.54
N ALA A 350 -10.30 13.46 19.10
CA ALA A 350 -9.30 14.50 18.91
C ALA A 350 -7.89 14.05 19.33
N ASN A 351 -7.76 13.39 20.48
CA ASN A 351 -6.48 12.89 20.98
C ASN A 351 -5.85 11.83 20.06
N TYR A 352 -6.65 10.85 19.61
CA TYR A 352 -6.15 9.80 18.72
C TYR A 352 -5.87 10.34 17.31
N PHE A 353 -6.71 11.25 16.81
CA PHE A 353 -6.51 11.89 15.52
C PHE A 353 -5.27 12.78 15.51
N GLU A 354 -5.00 13.52 16.58
CA GLU A 354 -3.78 14.32 16.72
C GLU A 354 -2.53 13.42 16.65
N SER A 355 -2.51 12.33 17.44
CA SER A 355 -1.38 11.38 17.41
C SER A 355 -1.20 10.75 16.01
N TYR A 356 -2.30 10.37 15.36
CA TYR A 356 -2.29 9.88 13.98
C TYR A 356 -1.65 10.88 13.00
N GLN A 357 -2.02 12.16 13.10
CA GLN A 357 -1.48 13.23 12.25
C GLN A 357 0.00 13.55 12.56
N GLU A 358 0.43 13.37 13.79
CA GLU A 358 1.82 13.54 14.17
C GLU A 358 2.70 12.49 13.50
N GLU A 359 2.28 11.24 13.52
CA GLU A 359 3.01 10.17 12.84
C GLU A 359 3.05 10.38 11.32
N GLU A 360 1.95 10.85 10.72
CA GLU A 360 1.93 11.18 9.29
C GLU A 360 2.91 12.30 8.92
N LYS A 361 3.07 13.30 9.80
CA LYS A 361 4.08 14.34 9.62
C LYS A 361 5.50 13.80 9.76
N SER A 362 5.72 12.90 10.73
CA SER A 362 7.02 12.24 10.93
C SER A 362 7.42 11.40 9.72
N ILE A 363 6.47 10.66 9.12
CA ILE A 363 6.69 9.92 7.88
C ILE A 363 7.10 10.85 6.73
N LYS A 364 6.35 11.95 6.55
CA LYS A 364 6.65 12.93 5.49
C LYS A 364 8.01 13.58 5.68
N TYR A 365 8.40 13.84 6.91
CA TYR A 365 9.70 14.41 7.24
C TYR A 365 10.81 13.38 7.00
N ALA A 366 10.67 12.15 7.48
CA ALA A 366 11.62 11.07 7.24
C ALA A 366 11.84 10.83 5.73
N LYS A 367 10.78 10.80 4.93
CA LYS A 367 10.91 10.68 3.46
C LYS A 367 11.71 11.82 2.83
N LYS A 368 11.68 13.04 3.38
CA LYS A 368 12.50 14.17 2.91
C LYS A 368 13.97 14.04 3.30
N LEU A 369 14.30 13.28 4.35
CA LEU A 369 15.68 13.03 4.73
C LEU A 369 16.43 12.16 3.71
N ASN A 370 15.73 11.42 2.86
CA ASN A 370 16.35 10.50 1.90
C ASN A 370 17.41 11.19 1.02
N GLU A 371 17.07 12.32 0.42
CA GLU A 371 18.01 13.07 -0.43
C GLU A 371 19.26 13.52 0.34
N LYS A 372 19.09 13.89 1.61
CA LYS A 372 20.21 14.30 2.46
C LYS A 372 21.09 13.10 2.83
N ILE A 373 20.47 11.98 3.19
CA ILE A 373 21.18 10.73 3.49
C ILE A 373 21.98 10.26 2.26
N ASP A 374 21.40 10.30 1.06
CA ASP A 374 22.10 9.97 -0.17
C ASP A 374 23.31 10.87 -0.41
N ASN A 375 23.22 12.16 -0.10
CA ASN A 375 24.36 13.07 -0.18
C ASN A 375 25.45 12.73 0.84
N TYR A 376 25.07 12.38 2.08
CA TYR A 376 26.04 11.97 3.10
C TYR A 376 26.73 10.64 2.75
N LYS A 377 26.01 9.66 2.23
CA LYS A 377 26.63 8.42 1.74
C LYS A 377 27.70 8.71 0.68
N LYS A 378 27.36 9.53 -0.30
CA LYS A 378 28.35 9.96 -1.33
C LYS A 378 29.57 10.66 -0.73
N GLN A 379 29.38 11.51 0.28
CA GLN A 379 30.50 12.19 0.97
C GLN A 379 31.33 11.20 1.78
N LEU A 380 30.70 10.25 2.49
CA LEU A 380 31.39 9.20 3.24
C LEU A 380 32.25 8.32 2.30
N GLU A 381 31.71 7.95 1.16
CA GLU A 381 32.42 7.16 0.15
C GLU A 381 33.57 7.97 -0.50
N SER A 382 33.31 9.21 -0.91
CA SER A 382 34.25 10.00 -1.69
C SER A 382 35.35 10.63 -0.83
N PHE A 383 35.02 11.23 0.31
CA PHE A 383 35.96 12.00 1.14
C PHE A 383 36.54 11.22 2.31
N LYS A 384 35.78 10.28 2.85
CA LYS A 384 36.20 9.45 4.00
C LYS A 384 36.55 8.02 3.62
N HIS A 385 36.49 7.70 2.29
CA HIS A 385 36.83 6.40 1.71
C HIS A 385 36.14 5.20 2.36
N GLN A 386 34.90 5.41 2.86
CA GLN A 386 34.14 4.31 3.43
C GLN A 386 33.60 3.40 2.31
N PRO A 387 33.71 2.06 2.44
CA PRO A 387 33.11 1.15 1.48
C PRO A 387 31.59 1.35 1.39
N HIS A 388 31.00 1.13 0.21
CA HIS A 388 29.56 1.25 -0.01
C HIS A 388 28.75 0.43 1.00
N THR A 389 29.19 -0.78 1.32
CA THR A 389 28.55 -1.66 2.31
C THR A 389 28.53 -1.07 3.72
N GLU A 390 29.52 -0.24 4.07
CA GLU A 390 29.61 0.37 5.40
C GLU A 390 28.63 1.51 5.62
N VAL A 391 28.03 2.05 4.56
CA VAL A 391 27.05 3.17 4.64
C VAL A 391 25.60 2.75 4.44
N LEU A 392 25.32 1.49 4.05
CA LEU A 392 23.98 0.99 3.78
C LEU A 392 23.05 0.99 5.01
N PHE A 393 23.61 0.92 6.22
CA PHE A 393 22.81 1.00 7.45
C PHE A 393 22.00 2.28 7.58
N LEU A 394 22.41 3.37 6.91
CA LEU A 394 21.66 4.63 6.90
C LEU A 394 20.33 4.48 6.11
N ASP A 395 20.35 3.73 5.02
CA ASP A 395 19.11 3.43 4.26
C ASP A 395 18.18 2.52 5.06
N GLU A 396 18.76 1.54 5.76
CA GLU A 396 18.01 0.64 6.63
C GLU A 396 17.38 1.42 7.80
N ALA A 397 18.14 2.30 8.44
CA ALA A 397 17.64 3.17 9.49
C ALA A 397 16.46 4.03 9.02
N LEU A 398 16.60 4.67 7.86
CA LEU A 398 15.53 5.50 7.30
C LEU A 398 14.28 4.67 6.96
N ARG A 399 14.45 3.49 6.37
CA ARG A 399 13.34 2.58 6.09
C ARG A 399 12.65 2.14 7.36
N THR A 400 13.41 1.78 8.39
CA THR A 400 12.88 1.39 9.71
C THR A 400 12.08 2.52 10.35
N VAL A 401 12.59 3.76 10.32
CA VAL A 401 11.87 4.94 10.83
C VAL A 401 10.54 5.12 10.12
N VAL A 402 10.54 5.10 8.78
CA VAL A 402 9.30 5.27 7.99
C VAL A 402 8.29 4.15 8.29
N GLU A 403 8.76 2.90 8.34
CA GLU A 403 7.90 1.74 8.60
C GLU A 403 7.29 1.79 10.01
N CYS A 404 8.08 2.12 11.02
CA CYS A 404 7.61 2.17 12.40
C CYS A 404 6.63 3.32 12.64
N HIS A 405 6.86 4.50 12.06
CA HIS A 405 5.88 5.57 12.10
C HIS A 405 4.59 5.21 11.33
N GLN A 406 4.69 4.42 10.25
CA GLN A 406 3.51 3.92 9.55
C GLN A 406 2.68 2.97 10.42
N ILE A 407 3.32 2.03 11.11
CA ILE A 407 2.65 1.13 12.07
C ILE A 407 2.07 1.93 13.23
N LEU A 408 2.84 2.84 13.84
CA LEU A 408 2.38 3.70 14.93
C LEU A 408 1.13 4.49 14.55
N LYS A 409 1.14 5.11 13.36
CA LYS A 409 -0.02 5.81 12.80
C LYS A 409 -1.27 4.96 12.87
N ASN A 410 -1.18 3.71 12.42
CA ASN A 410 -2.29 2.79 12.39
C ASN A 410 -2.66 2.23 13.77
N THR A 411 -1.69 2.10 14.68
CA THR A 411 -2.00 1.71 16.07
C THR A 411 -2.83 2.76 16.79
N TYR A 412 -2.75 4.04 16.44
CA TYR A 412 -3.65 5.06 17.02
C TYR A 412 -5.07 4.90 16.52
N ILE A 413 -5.28 4.50 15.25
CA ILE A 413 -6.61 4.13 14.75
C ILE A 413 -7.17 2.93 15.51
N PHE A 414 -6.36 1.87 15.63
CA PHE A 414 -6.72 0.68 16.39
C PHE A 414 -7.08 1.02 17.84
N GLY A 415 -6.25 1.82 18.51
CA GLY A 415 -6.47 2.29 19.87
C GLY A 415 -7.76 3.11 20.06
N TYR A 416 -8.17 3.86 19.04
CA TYR A 416 -9.44 4.58 19.06
C TYR A 416 -10.64 3.63 19.11
N TYR A 417 -10.62 2.52 18.37
CA TYR A 417 -11.67 1.51 18.36
C TYR A 417 -11.49 0.42 19.43
N MET A 418 -10.49 0.54 20.29
CA MET A 418 -10.20 -0.43 21.32
C MET A 418 -11.14 -0.26 22.53
N LYS A 419 -11.55 -1.39 23.14
CA LYS A 419 -12.31 -1.40 24.39
C LYS A 419 -11.54 -0.71 25.51
N ASN A 420 -12.26 -0.04 26.36
CA ASN A 420 -11.71 0.55 27.56
C ASN A 420 -11.59 -0.50 28.66
N SER A 421 -10.44 -1.17 28.75
CA SER A 421 -10.22 -2.20 29.76
C SER A 421 -8.80 -2.12 30.34
N ASN A 422 -8.62 -2.66 31.55
CA ASN A 422 -7.31 -2.77 32.20
C ASN A 422 -6.37 -3.76 31.49
N THR A 423 -6.92 -4.65 30.63
CA THR A 423 -6.14 -5.65 29.88
C THR A 423 -5.34 -5.04 28.73
N THR A 424 -5.58 -3.77 28.39
CA THR A 424 -4.88 -3.09 27.29
C THR A 424 -3.58 -2.40 27.70
N SER A 425 -3.10 -2.65 28.93
CA SER A 425 -1.88 -2.00 29.45
C SER A 425 -0.61 -2.42 28.69
N LEU A 426 -0.53 -3.71 28.30
CA LEU A 426 0.60 -4.24 27.54
C LEU A 426 0.67 -3.65 26.13
N TYR A 427 -0.46 -3.57 25.45
CA TYR A 427 -0.56 -2.86 24.16
C TYR A 427 -0.02 -1.42 24.25
N LYS A 428 -0.49 -0.65 25.26
CA LYS A 428 -0.04 0.73 25.45
C LYS A 428 1.47 0.82 25.74
N HIS A 429 1.99 -0.15 26.51
CA HIS A 429 3.41 -0.23 26.77
C HIS A 429 4.21 -0.47 25.49
N HIS A 430 3.83 -1.46 24.68
CA HIS A 430 4.51 -1.74 23.41
C HIS A 430 4.40 -0.57 22.44
N GLN A 431 3.25 0.08 22.33
CA GLN A 431 3.07 1.27 21.51
C GLN A 431 4.00 2.42 21.94
N GLU A 432 4.13 2.63 23.27
CA GLU A 432 5.04 3.66 23.81
C GLU A 432 6.49 3.34 23.52
N MET A 433 6.89 2.08 23.74
CA MET A 433 8.27 1.65 23.50
C MET A 433 8.63 1.73 22.02
N LEU A 434 7.71 1.35 21.12
CA LEU A 434 7.91 1.49 19.68
C LEU A 434 8.07 2.96 19.30
N ARG A 435 7.19 3.84 19.77
CA ARG A 435 7.26 5.27 19.49
C ARG A 435 8.58 5.88 19.97
N ARG A 436 8.97 5.54 21.21
CA ARG A 436 10.23 6.01 21.78
C ARG A 436 11.43 5.65 20.93
N ASN A 437 11.54 4.37 20.56
CA ASN A 437 12.69 3.89 19.80
C ASN A 437 12.69 4.43 18.36
N ALA A 438 11.51 4.59 17.74
CA ALA A 438 11.38 5.23 16.43
C ALA A 438 11.82 6.70 16.46
N ASP A 439 11.39 7.47 17.49
CA ASP A 439 11.80 8.86 17.67
C ASP A 439 13.32 8.97 17.93
N LEU A 440 13.90 8.08 18.76
CA LEU A 440 15.34 8.05 19.01
C LEU A 440 16.15 7.72 17.76
N LEU A 441 15.70 6.75 16.97
CA LEU A 441 16.34 6.39 15.72
C LEU A 441 16.24 7.54 14.71
N HIS A 442 15.09 8.18 14.62
CA HIS A 442 14.86 9.35 13.77
C HIS A 442 15.80 10.51 14.12
N ASP A 443 15.88 10.87 15.41
CA ASP A 443 16.78 11.92 15.89
C ASP A 443 18.25 11.55 15.63
N LYS A 444 18.61 10.25 15.74
CA LYS A 444 19.99 9.80 15.55
C LYS A 444 20.45 9.92 14.10
N ILE A 445 19.56 9.64 13.14
CA ILE A 445 19.87 9.80 11.70
C ILE A 445 19.65 11.23 11.19
N GLU A 446 19.09 12.11 12.04
CA GLU A 446 19.01 13.54 11.73
C GLU A 446 20.41 14.14 11.70
N MET A 447 20.62 14.99 10.75
CA MET A 447 21.87 15.56 10.23
C MET A 447 22.92 16.02 11.25
N LYS A 448 22.56 16.35 12.48
CA LYS A 448 23.49 16.98 13.43
C LYS A 448 24.64 16.04 13.83
N TYR A 449 24.32 14.82 14.21
CA TYR A 449 25.35 13.85 14.65
C TYR A 449 26.28 13.45 13.52
N LEU A 450 25.73 13.22 12.32
CA LEU A 450 26.54 12.80 11.17
C LEU A 450 27.42 13.96 10.66
N SER A 451 26.90 15.19 10.69
CA SER A 451 27.71 16.37 10.31
C SER A 451 28.90 16.59 11.26
N ASP A 452 28.69 16.39 12.57
CA ASP A 452 29.76 16.52 13.57
C ASP A 452 30.86 15.46 13.38
N ILE A 453 30.47 14.22 13.05
CA ILE A 453 31.40 13.14 12.70
C ILE A 453 32.15 13.44 11.39
N MET A 454 31.46 13.95 10.40
CA MET A 454 32.06 14.29 9.09
C MET A 454 33.05 15.44 9.18
N ALA A 455 32.90 16.35 10.16
CA ALA A 455 33.81 17.48 10.39
C ALA A 455 35.17 17.06 11.00
N GLU A 456 35.32 15.79 11.42
CA GLU A 456 36.58 15.28 11.96
C GLU A 456 37.64 15.12 10.86
N ASP A 457 38.74 15.83 10.95
CA ASP A 457 39.83 15.78 9.95
C ASP A 457 40.78 14.60 10.14
N ASN A 458 40.93 14.12 11.38
CA ASN A 458 41.75 12.96 11.68
C ASN A 458 41.02 11.67 11.29
N LEU A 459 41.56 10.94 10.31
CA LEU A 459 40.91 9.73 9.76
C LEU A 459 40.76 8.61 10.79
N GLU A 460 41.72 8.45 11.70
CA GLU A 460 41.66 7.43 12.75
C GLU A 460 40.55 7.74 13.76
N GLU A 461 40.47 8.98 14.22
CA GLU A 461 39.43 9.43 15.12
C GLU A 461 38.05 9.44 14.45
N PHE A 462 38.00 9.81 13.17
CA PHE A 462 36.79 9.69 12.34
C PHE A 462 36.29 8.23 12.31
N ASN A 463 37.14 7.26 11.96
CA ASN A 463 36.76 5.85 11.85
C ASN A 463 36.25 5.31 13.19
N LYS A 464 36.86 5.69 14.30
CA LYS A 464 36.40 5.33 15.64
C LYS A 464 35.01 5.90 15.96
N LYS A 465 34.80 7.20 15.71
CA LYS A 465 33.50 7.87 15.95
C LYS A 465 32.41 7.30 15.04
N PHE A 466 32.76 7.05 13.76
CA PHE A 466 31.85 6.48 12.79
C PHE A 466 31.43 5.04 13.15
N SER A 467 32.37 4.19 13.59
CA SER A 467 32.08 2.83 14.05
C SER A 467 31.14 2.83 15.26
N ILE A 468 31.36 3.71 16.24
CA ILE A 468 30.48 3.86 17.40
C ILE A 468 29.08 4.27 16.95
N PHE A 469 29.00 5.31 16.10
CA PHE A 469 27.73 5.79 15.55
C PHE A 469 26.95 4.70 14.81
N LYS A 470 27.64 3.95 13.93
CA LYS A 470 27.06 2.81 13.23
C LYS A 470 26.51 1.76 14.20
N GLY A 471 27.29 1.37 15.22
CA GLY A 471 26.86 0.42 16.24
C GLY A 471 25.61 0.87 17.01
N GLU A 472 25.54 2.16 17.37
CA GLU A 472 24.38 2.73 18.06
C GLU A 472 23.12 2.74 17.16
N VAL A 473 23.27 3.09 15.87
CA VAL A 473 22.16 3.09 14.90
C VAL A 473 21.65 1.66 14.68
N LEU A 474 22.55 0.67 14.46
CA LEU A 474 22.16 -0.72 14.27
C LEU A 474 21.43 -1.30 15.52
N SER A 475 21.91 -0.96 16.71
CA SER A 475 21.25 -1.35 17.97
C SER A 475 19.83 -0.75 18.09
N LEU A 476 19.67 0.51 17.68
CA LEU A 476 18.35 1.17 17.66
C LEU A 476 17.43 0.55 16.62
N ILE A 477 17.92 0.22 15.42
CA ILE A 477 17.16 -0.51 14.40
C ILE A 477 16.61 -1.80 14.98
N SER A 478 17.48 -2.64 15.55
CA SER A 478 17.10 -3.94 16.14
C SER A 478 16.07 -3.79 17.26
N ALA A 479 16.26 -2.84 18.18
CA ALA A 479 15.32 -2.57 19.27
C ALA A 479 13.97 -2.09 18.74
N THR A 480 13.98 -1.19 17.78
CA THR A 480 12.75 -0.62 17.18
C THR A 480 11.94 -1.70 16.47
N MET A 481 12.59 -2.55 15.67
CA MET A 481 11.95 -3.66 14.99
C MET A 481 11.35 -4.67 15.96
N LYS A 482 12.06 -5.00 17.06
CA LYS A 482 11.53 -5.90 18.10
C LYS A 482 10.25 -5.36 18.75
N PHE A 483 10.18 -4.05 19.05
CA PHE A 483 8.96 -3.48 19.60
C PHE A 483 7.83 -3.37 18.59
N LYS A 484 8.15 -3.19 17.30
CA LYS A 484 7.17 -3.30 16.20
C LYS A 484 6.54 -4.71 16.17
N GLU A 485 7.35 -5.75 16.22
CA GLU A 485 6.85 -7.13 16.25
C GLU A 485 6.02 -7.41 17.51
N ASN A 486 6.49 -6.99 18.67
CA ASN A 486 5.78 -7.19 19.92
C ASN A 486 4.37 -6.58 19.92
N ILE A 487 4.19 -5.36 19.38
CA ILE A 487 2.86 -4.73 19.33
C ILE A 487 1.95 -5.42 18.32
N LEU A 488 2.48 -5.86 17.18
CA LEU A 488 1.70 -6.56 16.17
C LEU A 488 1.25 -7.94 16.69
N ASP A 489 2.15 -8.66 17.32
CA ASP A 489 1.89 -9.95 17.97
C ASP A 489 0.84 -9.83 19.10
N GLU A 490 0.93 -8.79 19.92
CA GLU A 490 -0.03 -8.51 20.99
C GLU A 490 -1.43 -8.31 20.43
N ILE A 491 -1.56 -7.55 19.34
CA ILE A 491 -2.84 -7.30 18.68
C ILE A 491 -3.40 -8.56 18.03
N GLU A 492 -2.56 -9.36 17.37
CA GLU A 492 -2.99 -10.61 16.72
C GLU A 492 -3.47 -11.67 17.72
N LYS A 493 -2.86 -11.71 18.91
CA LYS A 493 -3.25 -12.63 19.99
C LYS A 493 -4.53 -12.21 20.70
N HIS A 494 -4.92 -10.95 20.62
CA HIS A 494 -6.02 -10.37 21.37
C HIS A 494 -7.06 -9.65 20.50
N PRO A 495 -7.75 -10.37 19.59
CA PRO A 495 -8.79 -9.78 18.73
C PRO A 495 -9.96 -9.19 19.54
N GLU A 496 -10.15 -9.62 20.80
CA GLU A 496 -11.15 -9.11 21.72
C GLU A 496 -10.90 -7.67 22.19
N TYR A 497 -9.74 -7.09 21.90
CA TYR A 497 -9.45 -5.67 22.21
C TYR A 497 -10.37 -4.72 21.44
N ILE A 498 -10.88 -5.11 20.28
CA ILE A 498 -11.73 -4.25 19.45
C ILE A 498 -13.14 -4.14 20.01
N ASP A 499 -13.66 -2.92 20.07
CA ASP A 499 -15.06 -2.63 20.32
C ASP A 499 -15.87 -2.62 19.02
N TYR A 500 -16.38 -3.79 18.64
CA TYR A 500 -17.17 -3.94 17.43
C TYR A 500 -18.48 -3.14 17.45
N ASN A 501 -19.01 -2.77 18.63
CA ASN A 501 -20.19 -1.91 18.71
C ASN A 501 -19.84 -0.48 18.32
N MET A 502 -18.67 0.00 18.73
CA MET A 502 -18.17 1.31 18.32
C MET A 502 -17.93 1.38 16.81
N LEU A 503 -17.34 0.34 16.22
CA LEU A 503 -17.17 0.24 14.77
C LEU A 503 -18.50 0.25 14.01
N LYS A 504 -19.47 -0.56 14.42
CA LYS A 504 -20.81 -0.63 13.80
C LYS A 504 -21.58 0.69 13.88
N ASN A 505 -21.46 1.40 15.00
CA ASN A 505 -22.12 2.71 15.17
C ASN A 505 -21.47 3.80 14.30
N ALA A 506 -20.18 3.67 14.01
CA ALA A 506 -19.45 4.59 13.15
C ALA A 506 -19.69 4.35 11.64
N SER A 507 -20.01 3.11 11.26
CA SER A 507 -20.39 2.74 9.90
C SER A 507 -21.84 3.10 9.58
N GLY A 508 -22.32 4.27 9.58
CA GLY A 508 -23.71 4.71 9.39
C GLY A 508 -24.60 3.81 8.52
N PRO A 509 -25.94 3.96 8.49
CA PRO A 509 -26.89 3.01 7.89
C PRO A 509 -26.76 2.79 6.36
N GLY A 510 -25.69 3.27 5.72
CA GLY A 510 -25.47 3.27 4.27
C GLY A 510 -24.44 2.29 3.70
N SER A 511 -23.66 1.55 4.49
CA SER A 511 -22.56 0.70 3.99
C SER A 511 -22.92 -0.79 3.84
N LYS A 512 -24.15 -1.08 3.45
CA LYS A 512 -24.50 -2.41 2.89
C LYS A 512 -24.54 -2.30 1.37
N LYS A 513 -23.40 -2.55 0.73
CA LYS A 513 -23.35 -2.94 -0.68
C LYS A 513 -22.34 -4.05 -0.86
#